data_a3221e01765333bec5c24662d0be8179
#
_entry.id   a3221e01765333bec5c24662d0be8179
#
_cell.length_a   1.000
_cell.length_b   1.000
_cell.length_c   1.000
_cell.angle_alpha   90.00
_cell.angle_beta   90.00
_cell.angle_gamma   90.00
#
_symmetry.space_group_name_H-M   'P 1'
#
loop_
_entity.id
_entity.type
_entity.pdbx_description
1 polymer ?
#
loop_
_entity_poly.entity_id
_entity_poly.type
_entity_poly.pdbx_seq_one_letter_code
_entity_poly.pdbx_strand_id
1 'polypeptide(L)'
;MKILVMPKPIEGVSREELLQHSAEEIKAVWQLYVQGICREFYTRANEAGRVVLMFESESLEAAQEALATLPFVKLHLIDFDVIPLAPFTGLARLFQAPTEEPVGQIPQVR
;
A
#
# COMPACT_ATOMS: atom_id res chain seq x y z
N MET A 1 1.96 -11.94 -3.82
CA MET A 1 1.80 -10.64 -4.52
C MET A 1 2.08 -9.50 -3.55
N LYS A 2 2.97 -8.63 -3.94
CA LYS A 2 3.29 -7.45 -3.13
C LYS A 2 2.26 -6.35 -3.41
N ILE A 3 1.75 -5.73 -2.35
CA ILE A 3 0.70 -4.73 -2.48
C ILE A 3 1.07 -3.51 -1.63
N LEU A 4 1.05 -2.35 -2.27
CA LEU A 4 1.26 -1.08 -1.61
C LEU A 4 -0.09 -0.59 -1.10
N VAL A 5 -0.15 -0.26 0.19
CA VAL A 5 -1.38 0.18 0.85
C VAL A 5 -1.13 1.56 1.45
N MET A 6 -1.94 2.52 1.02
CA MET A 6 -1.84 3.89 1.52
C MET A 6 -3.20 4.38 2.00
N PRO A 7 -3.26 5.03 3.16
CA PRO A 7 -4.52 5.56 3.66
C PRO A 7 -5.02 6.70 2.77
N LYS A 8 -6.32 6.75 2.64
CA LYS A 8 -7.03 7.80 1.94
C LYS A 8 -8.04 8.41 2.91
N PRO A 9 -7.88 9.68 3.29
CA PRO A 9 -8.79 10.31 4.23
C PRO A 9 -10.22 10.30 3.74
N ILE A 10 -11.16 10.15 4.67
CA ILE A 10 -12.58 10.29 4.40
C ILE A 10 -13.01 11.68 4.85
N GLU A 11 -13.67 12.42 3.97
CA GLU A 11 -14.17 13.74 4.27
C GLU A 11 -15.13 13.69 5.45
N GLY A 12 -15.02 14.66 6.34
CA GLY A 12 -15.89 14.77 7.50
C GLY A 12 -15.42 14.02 8.73
N VAL A 13 -14.39 13.20 8.61
CA VAL A 13 -13.80 12.48 9.76
C VAL A 13 -12.79 13.40 10.43
N SER A 14 -12.96 13.64 11.74
CA SER A 14 -12.08 14.50 12.50
C SER A 14 -10.82 13.76 12.96
N ARG A 15 -9.78 14.54 13.22
CA ARG A 15 -8.55 13.98 13.81
C ARG A 15 -8.83 13.36 15.19
N GLU A 16 -9.76 13.92 15.94
CA GLU A 16 -10.12 13.40 17.26
C GLU A 16 -10.70 12.00 17.16
N GLU A 17 -11.58 11.76 16.20
CA GLU A 17 -12.13 10.41 15.96
C GLU A 17 -11.03 9.41 15.65
N LEU A 18 -10.07 9.79 14.82
CA LEU A 18 -8.93 8.92 14.51
C LEU A 18 -8.10 8.63 15.75
N LEU A 19 -7.85 9.66 16.56
CA LEU A 19 -7.05 9.50 17.78
C LEU A 19 -7.73 8.58 18.81
N GLN A 20 -9.06 8.62 18.89
CA GLN A 20 -9.80 7.74 19.81
C GLN A 20 -9.58 6.27 19.51
N HIS A 21 -9.35 5.92 18.25
CA HIS A 21 -9.22 4.53 17.82
C HIS A 21 -7.80 4.16 17.37
N SER A 22 -6.85 5.06 17.51
CA SER A 22 -5.50 4.85 16.99
C SER A 22 -4.76 3.71 17.68
N ALA A 23 -4.92 3.55 18.98
CA ALA A 23 -4.26 2.47 19.71
C ALA A 23 -4.77 1.10 19.25
N GLU A 24 -6.08 0.98 19.04
CA GLU A 24 -6.69 -0.25 18.52
C GLU A 24 -6.23 -0.53 17.09
N GLU A 25 -6.14 0.52 16.28
CA GLU A 25 -5.69 0.41 14.90
C GLU A 25 -4.24 -0.09 14.82
N ILE A 26 -3.35 0.50 15.60
CA ILE A 26 -1.94 0.11 15.66
C ILE A 26 -1.81 -1.35 16.08
N LYS A 27 -2.60 -1.77 17.06
CA LYS A 27 -2.61 -3.15 17.52
C LYS A 27 -3.07 -4.10 16.41
N ALA A 28 -4.09 -3.71 15.65
CA ALA A 28 -4.60 -4.53 14.55
C ALA A 28 -3.58 -4.63 13.42
N VAL A 29 -2.87 -3.54 13.09
CA VAL A 29 -1.79 -3.57 12.10
C VAL A 29 -0.67 -4.51 12.56
N TRP A 30 -0.33 -4.46 13.85
CA TRP A 30 0.66 -5.37 14.41
C TRP A 30 0.26 -6.83 14.25
N GLN A 31 -1.05 -7.16 14.44
CA GLN A 31 -1.53 -8.51 14.22
C GLN A 31 -1.36 -8.94 12.76
N LEU A 32 -1.58 -8.05 11.81
CA LEU A 32 -1.32 -8.35 10.40
C LEU A 32 0.16 -8.60 10.13
N TYR A 33 1.03 -7.90 10.85
CA TYR A 33 2.47 -8.14 10.76
C TYR A 33 2.82 -9.53 11.31
N VAL A 34 2.29 -9.89 12.46
CA VAL A 34 2.53 -11.20 13.07
C VAL A 34 2.06 -12.33 12.16
N GLN A 35 0.96 -12.12 11.45
CA GLN A 35 0.42 -13.08 10.49
C GLN A 35 1.20 -13.11 9.16
N GLY A 36 2.15 -12.21 8.97
CA GLY A 36 2.94 -12.16 7.75
C GLY A 36 2.25 -11.47 6.58
N ILE A 37 1.12 -10.83 6.83
CA ILE A 37 0.35 -10.12 5.78
C ILE A 37 0.93 -8.73 5.56
N CYS A 38 1.13 -7.96 6.63
CA CYS A 38 1.81 -6.67 6.55
C CYS A 38 3.30 -6.89 6.79
N ARG A 39 4.11 -6.64 5.78
CA ARG A 39 5.55 -6.93 5.83
C ARG A 39 6.40 -5.73 6.21
N GLU A 40 5.95 -4.53 5.82
CA GLU A 40 6.67 -3.29 6.10
C GLU A 40 5.65 -2.21 6.39
N PHE A 41 6.02 -1.30 7.26
CA PHE A 41 5.18 -0.16 7.58
C PHE A 41 6.04 1.05 7.86
N TYR A 42 5.64 2.18 7.26
CA TYR A 42 6.39 3.42 7.33
C TYR A 42 5.43 4.58 7.58
N THR A 43 5.97 5.65 8.15
CA THR A 43 5.28 6.93 8.16
C THR A 43 5.95 7.81 7.10
N ARG A 44 5.16 8.52 6.33
CA ARG A 44 5.70 9.43 5.33
C ARG A 44 6.45 10.56 6.03
N ALA A 45 7.69 10.80 5.61
CA ALA A 45 8.52 11.83 6.22
C ALA A 45 8.06 13.25 5.88
N ASN A 46 7.35 13.40 4.76
CA ASN A 46 6.88 14.71 4.28
C ASN A 46 5.47 15.07 4.71
N GLU A 47 4.78 14.17 5.37
CA GLU A 47 3.39 14.38 5.77
C GLU A 47 3.08 13.57 7.02
N ALA A 48 3.03 14.27 8.17
CA ALA A 48 2.85 13.63 9.46
C ALA A 48 1.51 12.88 9.53
N GLY A 49 1.53 11.72 10.17
CA GLY A 49 0.34 10.89 10.37
C GLY A 49 -0.08 10.07 9.17
N ARG A 50 0.63 10.19 8.04
CA ARG A 50 0.36 9.37 6.86
C ARG A 50 1.25 8.15 6.86
N VAL A 51 0.64 6.97 6.90
CA VAL A 51 1.38 5.71 6.88
C VAL A 51 1.40 5.11 5.48
N VAL A 52 2.38 4.25 5.26
CA VAL A 52 2.47 3.46 4.04
C VAL A 52 2.74 2.03 4.47
N LEU A 53 1.94 1.11 4.00
CA LEU A 53 2.06 -0.29 4.35
C LEU A 53 2.42 -1.11 3.12
N MET A 54 3.25 -2.13 3.30
CA MET A 54 3.54 -3.11 2.26
C MET A 54 2.97 -4.44 2.70
N PHE A 55 2.03 -4.94 1.91
CA PHE A 55 1.41 -6.23 2.15
C PHE A 55 2.01 -7.29 1.24
N GLU A 56 1.99 -8.51 1.72
CA GLU A 56 2.21 -9.71 0.91
C GLU A 56 0.94 -10.54 1.02
N SER A 57 0.31 -10.80 -0.11
CA SER A 57 -0.98 -11.48 -0.14
C SER A 57 -1.10 -12.33 -1.39
N GLU A 58 -1.94 -13.36 -1.33
CA GLU A 58 -2.19 -14.23 -2.47
C GLU A 58 -2.92 -13.51 -3.60
N SER A 59 -3.76 -12.54 -3.25
CA SER A 59 -4.59 -11.82 -4.20
C SER A 59 -4.94 -10.44 -3.66
N LEU A 60 -5.46 -9.59 -4.54
CA LEU A 60 -5.97 -8.28 -4.15
C LEU A 60 -7.15 -8.43 -3.17
N GLU A 61 -8.02 -9.39 -3.44
CA GLU A 61 -9.18 -9.66 -2.59
C GLU A 61 -8.77 -10.06 -1.17
N ALA A 62 -7.75 -10.91 -1.04
CA ALA A 62 -7.25 -11.32 0.26
C ALA A 62 -6.66 -10.13 1.03
N ALA A 63 -5.97 -9.22 0.34
CA ALA A 63 -5.46 -8.00 0.96
C ALA A 63 -6.60 -7.10 1.45
N GLN A 64 -7.64 -6.96 0.65
CA GLN A 64 -8.81 -6.16 1.01
C GLN A 64 -9.54 -6.76 2.21
N GLU A 65 -9.66 -8.08 2.29
CA GLU A 65 -10.23 -8.77 3.44
C GLU A 65 -9.41 -8.50 4.70
N ALA A 66 -8.08 -8.54 4.59
CA ALA A 66 -7.21 -8.24 5.71
C ALA A 66 -7.40 -6.79 6.19
N LEU A 67 -7.48 -5.84 5.27
CA LEU A 67 -7.74 -4.44 5.59
C LEU A 67 -9.09 -4.24 6.25
N ALA A 68 -10.09 -5.01 5.87
CA ALA A 68 -11.43 -4.91 6.45
C ALA A 68 -11.45 -5.30 7.92
N THR A 69 -10.41 -5.94 8.45
CA THR A 69 -10.31 -6.25 9.86
C THR A 69 -9.83 -5.07 10.71
N LEU A 70 -9.32 -4.03 10.07
CA LEU A 70 -8.79 -2.86 10.79
C LEU A 70 -9.92 -2.01 11.35
N PRO A 71 -9.79 -1.54 12.60
CA PRO A 71 -10.82 -0.68 13.20
C PRO A 71 -11.16 0.56 12.38
N PHE A 72 -10.17 1.22 11.78
CA PHE A 72 -10.40 2.41 10.97
C PHE A 72 -11.28 2.11 9.75
N VAL A 73 -11.15 0.91 9.17
CA VAL A 73 -11.99 0.50 8.04
C VAL A 73 -13.39 0.12 8.53
N LYS A 74 -13.47 -0.66 9.60
CA LYS A 74 -14.77 -1.08 10.16
C LYS A 74 -15.63 0.09 10.57
N LEU A 75 -15.01 1.14 11.09
CA LEU A 75 -15.71 2.33 11.57
C LEU A 75 -15.85 3.42 10.50
N HIS A 76 -15.43 3.13 9.29
CA HIS A 76 -15.47 4.09 8.16
C HIS A 76 -14.72 5.38 8.45
N LEU A 77 -13.58 5.29 9.12
CA LEU A 77 -12.74 6.43 9.47
C LEU A 77 -11.65 6.70 8.44
N ILE A 78 -11.20 5.65 7.75
CA ILE A 78 -10.16 5.72 6.71
C ILE A 78 -10.52 4.76 5.60
N ASP A 79 -10.29 5.17 4.37
CA ASP A 79 -10.19 4.28 3.22
C ASP A 79 -8.73 4.02 2.92
N PHE A 80 -8.47 3.01 2.09
CA PHE A 80 -7.11 2.72 1.64
C PHE A 80 -7.08 2.61 0.12
N ASP A 81 -6.05 3.19 -0.48
CA ASP A 81 -5.65 2.85 -1.83
C ASP A 81 -4.85 1.56 -1.76
N VAL A 82 -5.25 0.57 -2.55
CA VAL A 82 -4.64 -0.75 -2.54
C VAL A 82 -4.08 -1.00 -3.92
N ILE A 83 -2.75 -0.96 -4.04
CA ILE A 83 -2.06 -0.94 -5.33
C ILE A 83 -1.24 -2.22 -5.47
N PRO A 84 -1.69 -3.19 -6.29
CA PRO A 84 -0.89 -4.38 -6.52
C PRO A 84 0.34 -4.02 -7.35
N LEU A 85 1.47 -4.62 -6.99
CA LEU A 85 2.74 -4.35 -7.64
C LEU A 85 3.19 -5.58 -8.40
N ALA A 86 3.75 -5.34 -9.58
CA ALA A 86 4.35 -6.37 -10.41
C ALA A 86 5.82 -6.07 -10.62
N PRO A 87 6.63 -7.06 -11.00
CA PRO A 87 8.02 -6.80 -11.35
C PRO A 87 8.12 -5.74 -12.45
N PHE A 88 9.19 -4.95 -12.39
CA PHE A 88 9.45 -3.96 -13.44
C PHE A 88 9.94 -4.67 -14.70
N THR A 89 9.00 -5.01 -15.57
CA THR A 89 9.29 -5.76 -16.80
C THR A 89 10.07 -4.96 -17.82
N GLY A 90 10.08 -3.62 -17.70
CA GLY A 90 10.83 -2.76 -18.59
C GLY A 90 12.33 -3.08 -18.65
N LEU A 91 12.90 -3.63 -17.57
CA LEU A 91 14.32 -3.99 -17.54
C LEU A 91 14.66 -5.09 -18.55
N ALA A 92 13.70 -5.93 -18.91
CA ALA A 92 13.91 -6.99 -19.89
C ALA A 92 14.35 -6.44 -21.25
N ARG A 93 13.98 -5.20 -21.54
CA ARG A 93 14.32 -4.56 -22.82
C ARG A 93 15.84 -4.35 -22.97
N LEU A 94 16.57 -4.30 -21.88
CA LEU A 94 18.03 -4.19 -21.90
C LEU A 94 18.70 -5.43 -22.45
N PHE A 95 18.02 -6.56 -22.41
CA PHE A 95 18.56 -7.86 -22.76
C PHE A 95 17.89 -8.49 -23.99
N GLN A 96 16.95 -7.77 -24.60
CA GLN A 96 16.30 -8.22 -25.82
C GLN A 96 17.17 -7.95 -27.03
N ALA A 97 17.00 -8.77 -28.07
CA ALA A 97 17.62 -8.51 -29.37
C ALA A 97 17.13 -7.15 -29.90
N PRO A 98 17.92 -6.47 -30.74
CA PRO A 98 17.47 -5.22 -31.36
C PRO A 98 16.12 -5.41 -32.03
N THR A 99 15.21 -4.48 -31.75
CA THR A 99 13.88 -4.47 -32.34
C THR A 99 13.70 -3.20 -33.17
N GLU A 100 12.62 -3.17 -33.96
CA GLU A 100 12.29 -1.98 -34.73
C GLU A 100 11.62 -0.90 -33.87
N GLU A 101 11.37 -1.18 -32.59
CA GLU A 101 10.77 -0.19 -31.70
C GLU A 101 11.69 1.01 -31.53
N PRO A 102 11.14 2.22 -31.62
CA PRO A 102 11.93 3.43 -31.41
C PRO A 102 12.52 3.45 -29.99
N VAL A 103 13.80 3.84 -29.90
CA VAL A 103 14.49 3.97 -28.64
C VAL A 103 13.79 4.96 -27.70
N GLY A 104 13.14 5.97 -28.28
CA GLY A 104 12.42 6.96 -27.49
C GLY A 104 11.26 6.41 -26.67
N GLN A 105 10.83 5.17 -26.92
CA GLN A 105 9.82 4.51 -26.12
C GLN A 105 10.39 3.93 -24.83
N ILE A 106 11.68 3.84 -24.73
CA ILE A 106 12.35 3.38 -23.52
C ILE A 106 12.63 4.61 -22.67
N PRO A 107 12.15 4.65 -21.42
CA PRO A 107 12.43 5.79 -20.56
C PRO A 107 13.92 6.02 -20.44
N GLN A 108 14.32 7.26 -20.60
CA GLN A 108 15.72 7.64 -20.46
C GLN A 108 16.02 7.91 -19.00
N VAL A 109 17.07 7.30 -18.51
CA VAL A 109 17.61 7.58 -17.18
C VAL A 109 18.63 8.68 -17.32
N ARG A 110 18.40 9.78 -16.64
CA ARG A 110 19.25 10.96 -16.72
C ARG A 110 19.89 11.24 -15.38
#